data_8fe6aa753a13aa7404beda9b95812171
#
_entry.id   8fe6aa753a13aa7404beda9b95812171
#
_cell.length_a   1.000
_cell.length_b   1.000
_cell.length_c   1.000
_cell.angle_alpha   90.00
_cell.angle_beta   90.00
_cell.angle_gamma   90.00
#
_symmetry.space_group_name_H-M   'P 1'
#
loop_
_entity.id
_entity.type
_entity.pdbx_description
1 polymer ?
#
loop_
_entity_poly.entity_id
_entity_poly.type
_entity_poly.pdbx_seq_one_letter_code
_entity_poly.pdbx_strand_id
1 'polypeptide(L)'
;GMNGEDGTLQGMLEMWGVPYTSSGVLGSAVGMDKIAMKQLFRGCGFPVLDWVGVDRGQWFDEREAILDRVESVLPYPVFVKPANLGSSIGISRADNRQALSDALDVAAAYDRRLLVERGLTKFQEVNCAALGYAHEVDVSETEMPTSWEAFLSFDDKYLRGKGAKGM
;
A
#
# COMPACT_ATOMS: atom_id res chain seq x y z
N GLY A 1 5.98 7.56 -5.79
CA GLY A 1 4.82 7.55 -6.65
C GLY A 1 5.13 7.02 -8.04
N MET A 2 4.17 7.00 -8.93
CA MET A 2 4.36 6.54 -10.32
C MET A 2 5.54 7.25 -10.99
N ASN A 3 6.25 6.50 -11.82
CA ASN A 3 7.45 6.87 -12.57
C ASN A 3 8.72 7.11 -11.74
N GLY A 4 8.62 7.37 -10.45
CA GLY A 4 9.80 7.61 -9.60
C GLY A 4 10.17 6.42 -8.71
N GLU A 5 9.17 5.67 -8.24
CA GLU A 5 9.36 4.61 -7.23
C GLU A 5 8.92 3.22 -7.72
N ASP A 6 8.42 3.11 -8.95
CA ASP A 6 7.82 1.91 -9.54
C ASP A 6 8.76 1.14 -10.48
N GLY A 7 10.03 1.49 -10.53
CA GLY A 7 11.01 0.89 -11.43
C GLY A 7 11.14 1.59 -12.78
N THR A 8 10.26 2.51 -13.13
CA THR A 8 10.30 3.21 -14.44
C THR A 8 11.55 4.08 -14.58
N LEU A 9 11.82 4.93 -13.58
CA LEU A 9 13.03 5.76 -13.55
C LEU A 9 14.29 4.90 -13.47
N GLN A 10 14.28 3.86 -12.63
CA GLN A 10 15.40 2.93 -12.48
C GLN A 10 15.72 2.25 -13.81
N GLY A 11 14.70 1.76 -14.53
CA GLY A 11 14.89 1.15 -15.86
C GLY A 11 15.48 2.12 -16.89
N MET A 12 15.06 3.37 -16.88
CA MET A 12 15.63 4.39 -17.75
C MET A 12 17.10 4.65 -17.43
N LEU A 13 17.44 4.75 -16.16
CA LEU A 13 18.83 4.97 -15.73
C LEU A 13 19.73 3.77 -16.07
N GLU A 14 19.22 2.53 -15.90
CA GLU A 14 19.94 1.32 -16.30
C GLU A 14 20.20 1.28 -17.80
N MET A 15 19.23 1.63 -18.64
CA MET A 15 19.43 1.71 -20.10
C MET A 15 20.45 2.75 -20.52
N TRP A 16 20.62 3.82 -19.74
CA TRP A 16 21.61 4.87 -19.99
C TRP A 16 22.98 4.61 -19.33
N GLY A 17 23.09 3.54 -18.55
CA GLY A 17 24.33 3.24 -17.80
C GLY A 17 24.63 4.25 -16.69
N VAL A 18 23.60 4.92 -16.17
CA VAL A 18 23.73 5.91 -15.09
C VAL A 18 23.54 5.21 -13.75
N PRO A 19 24.55 5.22 -12.87
CA PRO A 19 24.42 4.65 -11.54
C PRO A 19 23.43 5.47 -10.68
N TYR A 20 22.70 4.78 -9.82
CA TYR A 20 21.75 5.40 -8.89
C TYR A 20 21.74 4.66 -7.56
N THR A 21 21.26 5.32 -6.52
CA THR A 21 20.97 4.72 -5.21
C THR A 21 19.48 4.44 -5.11
N SER A 22 19.08 3.24 -4.85
CA SER A 22 17.77 2.74 -4.45
C SER A 22 17.64 1.26 -4.81
N SER A 23 16.47 0.67 -4.59
CA SER A 23 16.14 -0.66 -5.14
C SER A 23 16.16 -0.61 -6.66
N GLY A 24 16.59 -1.71 -7.30
CA GLY A 24 16.56 -1.85 -8.75
C GLY A 24 15.13 -1.98 -9.30
N VAL A 25 15.03 -2.14 -10.61
CA VAL A 25 13.74 -2.18 -11.35
C VAL A 25 12.74 -3.15 -10.73
N LEU A 26 13.13 -4.40 -10.52
CA LEU A 26 12.24 -5.43 -9.97
C LEU A 26 11.78 -5.11 -8.55
N GLY A 27 12.72 -4.73 -7.68
CA GLY A 27 12.40 -4.40 -6.28
C GLY A 27 11.45 -3.21 -6.17
N SER A 28 11.69 -2.16 -6.96
CA SER A 28 10.84 -0.98 -7.03
C SER A 28 9.45 -1.29 -7.57
N ALA A 29 9.35 -2.04 -8.66
CA ALA A 29 8.07 -2.41 -9.26
C ALA A 29 7.20 -3.26 -8.32
N VAL A 30 7.80 -4.28 -7.71
CA VAL A 30 7.10 -5.14 -6.75
C VAL A 30 6.74 -4.37 -5.47
N GLY A 31 7.65 -3.56 -4.95
CA GLY A 31 7.42 -2.79 -3.73
C GLY A 31 6.32 -1.72 -3.89
N MET A 32 6.16 -1.17 -5.10
CA MET A 32 5.10 -0.20 -5.38
C MET A 32 3.71 -0.84 -5.51
N ASP A 33 3.61 -2.03 -6.11
CA ASP A 33 2.33 -2.73 -6.27
C ASP A 33 2.01 -3.59 -5.04
N LYS A 34 1.08 -3.14 -4.22
CA LYS A 34 0.70 -3.80 -2.96
C LYS A 34 0.21 -5.23 -3.15
N ILE A 35 -0.43 -5.54 -4.29
CA ILE A 35 -0.93 -6.89 -4.59
C ILE A 35 0.26 -7.80 -4.92
N ALA A 36 1.15 -7.36 -5.82
CA ALA A 36 2.34 -8.12 -6.19
C ALA A 36 3.26 -8.33 -4.99
N MET A 37 3.49 -7.30 -4.19
CA MET A 37 4.27 -7.37 -2.95
C MET A 37 3.71 -8.41 -1.98
N LYS A 38 2.39 -8.38 -1.71
CA LYS A 38 1.73 -9.37 -0.84
C LYS A 38 1.82 -10.79 -1.39
N GLN A 39 1.67 -10.97 -2.69
CA GLN A 39 1.83 -12.27 -3.34
C GLN A 39 3.25 -12.81 -3.17
N LEU A 40 4.25 -11.95 -3.41
CA LEU A 40 5.66 -12.33 -3.23
C LEU A 40 5.94 -12.70 -1.78
N PHE A 41 5.56 -11.85 -0.81
CA PHE A 41 5.79 -12.11 0.60
C PHE A 41 5.14 -13.41 1.06
N ARG A 42 3.89 -13.65 0.66
CA ARG A 42 3.20 -14.92 0.97
C ARG A 42 3.93 -16.11 0.34
N GLY A 43 4.38 -15.98 -0.91
CA GLY A 43 5.16 -17.02 -1.60
C GLY A 43 6.50 -17.33 -0.92
N CYS A 44 7.12 -16.34 -0.29
CA CYS A 44 8.34 -16.48 0.51
C CYS A 44 8.09 -16.94 1.96
N GLY A 45 6.84 -17.20 2.35
CA GLY A 45 6.49 -17.65 3.70
C GLY A 45 6.38 -16.55 4.76
N PHE A 46 6.42 -15.27 4.35
CA PHE A 46 6.20 -14.17 5.28
C PHE A 46 4.73 -14.03 5.65
N PRO A 47 4.42 -13.69 6.91
CA PRO A 47 3.05 -13.43 7.33
C PRO A 47 2.55 -12.14 6.68
N VAL A 48 1.39 -12.22 6.03
CA VAL A 48 0.69 -11.07 5.45
C VAL A 48 -0.79 -11.16 5.78
N LEU A 49 -1.43 -10.02 5.98
CA LEU A 49 -2.89 -9.96 6.15
C LEU A 49 -3.59 -10.50 4.91
N ASP A 50 -4.74 -11.15 5.11
CA ASP A 50 -5.58 -11.60 4.00
C ASP A 50 -6.09 -10.42 3.19
N TRP A 51 -6.22 -10.64 1.89
CA TRP A 51 -6.65 -9.62 0.95
C TRP A 51 -7.39 -10.22 -0.25
N VAL A 52 -8.14 -9.35 -0.92
CA VAL A 52 -8.77 -9.59 -2.22
C VAL A 52 -8.27 -8.53 -3.21
N GLY A 53 -7.73 -8.97 -4.34
CA GLY A 53 -7.42 -8.08 -5.46
C GLY A 53 -8.67 -7.85 -6.32
N VAL A 54 -8.89 -6.62 -6.75
CA VAL A 54 -10.03 -6.23 -7.60
C VAL A 54 -9.49 -5.47 -8.80
N ASP A 55 -9.92 -5.80 -10.01
CA ASP A 55 -9.71 -4.99 -11.21
C ASP A 55 -10.84 -3.97 -11.32
N ARG A 56 -10.50 -2.74 -11.66
CA ARG A 56 -11.47 -1.65 -11.81
C ARG A 56 -12.58 -1.95 -12.83
N GLY A 57 -12.23 -2.60 -13.94
CA GLY A 57 -13.21 -3.00 -14.95
C GLY A 57 -14.21 -3.98 -14.37
N GLN A 58 -13.74 -5.03 -13.72
CA GLN A 58 -14.62 -5.99 -13.03
C GLN A 58 -15.49 -5.32 -11.97
N TRP A 59 -14.95 -4.35 -11.22
CA TRP A 59 -15.71 -3.60 -10.24
C TRP A 59 -16.92 -2.87 -10.86
N PHE A 60 -16.72 -2.24 -12.01
CA PHE A 60 -17.83 -1.51 -12.67
C PHE A 60 -18.86 -2.45 -13.32
N ASP A 61 -18.43 -3.61 -13.80
CA ASP A 61 -19.29 -4.55 -14.49
C ASP A 61 -20.04 -5.50 -13.53
N GLU A 62 -19.43 -5.87 -12.38
CA GLU A 62 -19.90 -6.96 -11.52
C GLU A 62 -19.89 -6.59 -10.03
N ARG A 63 -20.39 -5.40 -9.67
CA ARG A 63 -20.31 -4.83 -8.31
C ARG A 63 -20.73 -5.80 -7.21
N GLU A 64 -21.92 -6.38 -7.32
CA GLU A 64 -22.46 -7.27 -6.29
C GLU A 64 -21.60 -8.53 -6.12
N ALA A 65 -21.16 -9.14 -7.22
CA ALA A 65 -20.28 -10.30 -7.18
C ALA A 65 -18.93 -10.00 -6.53
N ILE A 66 -18.38 -8.79 -6.76
CA ILE A 66 -17.14 -8.35 -6.11
C ILE A 66 -17.35 -8.15 -4.61
N LEU A 67 -18.46 -7.52 -4.20
CA LEU A 67 -18.79 -7.35 -2.78
C LEU A 67 -18.95 -8.70 -2.08
N ASP A 68 -19.70 -9.62 -2.67
CA ASP A 68 -19.88 -10.98 -2.15
C ASP A 68 -18.55 -11.73 -2.02
N ARG A 69 -17.70 -11.62 -3.03
CA ARG A 69 -16.35 -12.22 -3.01
C ARG A 69 -15.49 -11.66 -1.89
N VAL A 70 -15.51 -10.36 -1.67
CA VAL A 70 -14.75 -9.71 -0.58
C VAL A 70 -15.28 -10.18 0.77
N GLU A 71 -16.59 -10.14 0.98
CA GLU A 71 -17.24 -10.52 2.25
C GLU A 71 -17.09 -12.02 2.58
N SER A 72 -16.96 -12.88 1.55
CA SER A 72 -16.69 -14.31 1.76
C SER A 72 -15.27 -14.60 2.29
N VAL A 73 -14.32 -13.67 2.10
CA VAL A 73 -12.91 -13.85 2.48
C VAL A 73 -12.54 -13.01 3.68
N LEU A 74 -13.06 -11.78 3.78
CA LEU A 74 -12.60 -10.77 4.73
C LEU A 74 -13.72 -10.31 5.67
N PRO A 75 -13.53 -10.43 7.00
CA PRO A 75 -14.43 -9.80 7.97
C PRO A 75 -14.17 -8.28 8.01
N TYR A 76 -15.20 -7.51 8.30
CA TYR A 76 -15.06 -6.08 8.59
C TYR A 76 -14.35 -5.83 9.94
N PRO A 77 -13.63 -4.70 10.09
CA PRO A 77 -13.40 -3.68 9.09
C PRO A 77 -12.39 -4.13 8.03
N VAL A 78 -12.52 -3.58 6.83
CA VAL A 78 -11.53 -3.74 5.76
C VAL A 78 -10.96 -2.39 5.34
N PHE A 79 -9.79 -2.40 4.70
CA PHE A 79 -9.20 -1.23 4.06
C PHE A 79 -9.13 -1.44 2.55
N VAL A 80 -9.64 -0.47 1.80
CA VAL A 80 -9.56 -0.44 0.34
C VAL A 80 -8.46 0.53 -0.06
N LYS A 81 -7.59 0.10 -0.98
CA LYS A 81 -6.39 0.84 -1.37
C LYS A 81 -6.16 0.72 -2.88
N PRO A 82 -5.76 1.80 -3.57
CA PRO A 82 -5.10 1.67 -4.87
C PRO A 82 -3.83 0.82 -4.75
N ALA A 83 -3.56 -0.07 -5.70
CA ALA A 83 -2.41 -0.97 -5.63
C ALA A 83 -1.08 -0.21 -5.76
N ASN A 84 -1.01 0.81 -6.65
CA ASN A 84 0.23 1.46 -7.07
C ASN A 84 0.42 2.90 -6.55
N LEU A 85 -0.24 3.28 -5.48
CA LEU A 85 -0.07 4.61 -4.86
C LEU A 85 0.53 4.51 -3.46
N GLY A 86 1.22 5.58 -3.06
CA GLY A 86 1.78 5.79 -1.74
C GLY A 86 1.02 6.83 -0.92
N SER A 87 1.60 7.21 0.23
CA SER A 87 1.17 8.34 1.07
C SER A 87 -0.31 8.32 1.47
N SER A 88 -0.90 7.15 1.57
CA SER A 88 -2.32 6.94 1.93
C SER A 88 -3.34 7.56 0.98
N ILE A 89 -2.94 7.97 -0.24
CA ILE A 89 -3.86 8.52 -1.23
C ILE A 89 -4.83 7.43 -1.69
N GLY A 90 -6.14 7.75 -1.68
CA GLY A 90 -7.21 6.86 -2.11
C GLY A 90 -7.46 5.67 -1.18
N ILE A 91 -6.89 5.67 0.04
CA ILE A 91 -7.14 4.63 1.04
C ILE A 91 -8.39 4.99 1.83
N SER A 92 -9.31 4.04 1.96
CA SER A 92 -10.53 4.19 2.74
C SER A 92 -10.75 2.96 3.63
N ARG A 93 -11.24 3.19 4.84
CA ARG A 93 -11.73 2.15 5.74
C ARG A 93 -13.21 1.90 5.47
N ALA A 94 -13.61 0.65 5.48
CA ALA A 94 -15.00 0.23 5.36
C ALA A 94 -15.38 -0.69 6.53
N ASP A 95 -16.48 -0.36 7.20
CA ASP A 95 -17.00 -1.13 8.33
C ASP A 95 -18.25 -1.93 7.96
N ASN A 96 -18.77 -1.80 6.74
CA ASN A 96 -19.93 -2.50 6.20
C ASN A 96 -19.91 -2.48 4.66
N ARG A 97 -20.88 -3.20 4.05
CA ARG A 97 -21.01 -3.34 2.59
C ARG A 97 -21.16 -2.02 1.85
N GLN A 98 -21.95 -1.08 2.35
CA GLN A 98 -22.12 0.21 1.69
C GLN A 98 -20.82 1.01 1.71
N ALA A 99 -20.15 1.09 2.86
CA ALA A 99 -18.84 1.74 2.96
C ALA A 99 -17.77 1.06 2.09
N LEU A 100 -17.84 -0.27 1.92
CA LEU A 100 -16.95 -1.00 1.01
C LEU A 100 -17.18 -0.61 -0.45
N SER A 101 -18.46 -0.50 -0.87
CA SER A 101 -18.82 -0.03 -2.21
C SER A 101 -18.28 1.37 -2.48
N ASP A 102 -18.51 2.30 -1.55
CA ASP A 102 -18.05 3.68 -1.67
C ASP A 102 -16.51 3.77 -1.71
N ALA A 103 -15.85 2.97 -0.88
CA ALA A 103 -14.38 2.90 -0.83
C ALA A 103 -13.77 2.33 -2.13
N LEU A 104 -14.42 1.35 -2.76
CA LEU A 104 -13.99 0.82 -4.05
C LEU A 104 -14.17 1.87 -5.17
N ASP A 105 -15.24 2.65 -5.15
CA ASP A 105 -15.43 3.76 -6.10
C ASP A 105 -14.32 4.82 -5.94
N VAL A 106 -13.98 5.18 -4.71
CA VAL A 106 -12.86 6.12 -4.43
C VAL A 106 -11.54 5.56 -4.96
N ALA A 107 -11.18 4.32 -4.62
CA ALA A 107 -9.92 3.73 -5.05
C ALA A 107 -9.85 3.54 -6.57
N ALA A 108 -10.98 3.20 -7.22
CA ALA A 108 -11.10 3.04 -8.67
C ALA A 108 -10.87 4.34 -9.45
N ALA A 109 -11.06 5.50 -8.82
CA ALA A 109 -10.72 6.79 -9.43
C ALA A 109 -9.21 7.01 -9.59
N TYR A 110 -8.39 6.30 -8.78
CA TYR A 110 -6.94 6.49 -8.73
C TYR A 110 -6.15 5.40 -9.44
N ASP A 111 -6.63 4.15 -9.43
CA ASP A 111 -5.87 3.03 -9.99
C ASP A 111 -6.81 2.04 -10.70
N ARG A 112 -6.23 1.28 -11.62
CA ARG A 112 -6.89 0.14 -12.25
C ARG A 112 -6.94 -1.07 -11.33
N ARG A 113 -5.93 -1.26 -10.48
CA ARG A 113 -5.80 -2.39 -9.57
C ARG A 113 -6.09 -1.93 -8.15
N LEU A 114 -7.01 -2.59 -7.49
CA LEU A 114 -7.46 -2.25 -6.15
C LEU A 114 -7.16 -3.41 -5.21
N LEU A 115 -6.74 -3.08 -4.02
CA LEU A 115 -6.53 -4.02 -2.93
C LEU A 115 -7.58 -3.79 -1.85
N VAL A 116 -8.30 -4.83 -1.47
CA VAL A 116 -9.09 -4.86 -0.24
C VAL A 116 -8.38 -5.77 0.75
N GLU A 117 -8.02 -5.27 1.91
CA GLU A 117 -7.35 -6.09 2.92
C GLU A 117 -8.05 -6.02 4.27
N ARG A 118 -7.87 -7.06 5.07
CA ARG A 118 -8.37 -7.14 6.44
C ARG A 118 -7.84 -5.97 7.27
N GLY A 119 -8.74 -5.27 7.98
CA GLY A 119 -8.38 -4.23 8.93
C GLY A 119 -8.00 -4.82 10.29
N LEU A 120 -6.97 -4.25 10.90
CA LEU A 120 -6.62 -4.52 12.29
C LEU A 120 -7.24 -3.47 13.19
N THR A 121 -7.89 -3.90 14.26
CA THR A 121 -8.51 -3.00 15.25
C THR A 121 -7.56 -2.65 16.40
N LYS A 122 -6.57 -3.51 16.63
CA LYS A 122 -5.49 -3.31 17.61
C LYS A 122 -4.19 -3.76 16.98
N PHE A 123 -3.25 -2.87 16.84
CA PHE A 123 -1.92 -3.17 16.30
C PHE A 123 -0.89 -2.19 16.85
N GLN A 124 0.36 -2.55 16.71
CA GLN A 124 1.51 -1.66 16.90
C GLN A 124 2.24 -1.57 15.57
N GLU A 125 2.58 -0.36 15.17
CA GLU A 125 3.39 -0.11 13.99
C GLU A 125 4.86 -0.12 14.41
N VAL A 126 5.66 -0.93 13.72
CA VAL A 126 7.10 -1.05 13.98
C VAL A 126 7.81 -0.93 12.64
N ASN A 127 8.74 0.02 12.56
CA ASN A 127 9.57 0.25 11.39
C ASN A 127 10.98 -0.29 11.62
N CYS A 128 11.59 -0.76 10.53
CA CYS A 128 13.00 -1.14 10.48
C CYS A 128 13.52 -0.78 9.09
N ALA A 129 14.61 -0.05 9.02
CA ALA A 129 15.29 0.25 7.77
C ALA A 129 16.28 -0.87 7.41
N ALA A 130 16.45 -1.11 6.11
CA ALA A 130 17.45 -2.03 5.60
C ALA A 130 18.30 -1.33 4.54
N LEU A 131 19.62 -1.53 4.60
CA LEU A 131 20.58 -1.02 3.65
C LEU A 131 21.52 -2.15 3.22
N GLY A 132 21.69 -2.36 1.93
CA GLY A 132 22.61 -3.37 1.45
C GLY A 132 22.30 -3.88 0.06
N TYR A 133 23.04 -4.90 -0.36
CA TYR A 133 22.90 -5.52 -1.67
C TYR A 133 23.12 -7.03 -1.57
N ALA A 134 22.32 -7.79 -2.27
CA ALA A 134 22.36 -9.25 -2.31
C ALA A 134 22.28 -9.87 -0.89
N HIS A 135 23.33 -10.51 -0.41
CA HIS A 135 23.39 -11.17 0.90
C HIS A 135 24.08 -10.33 1.99
N GLU A 136 24.54 -9.14 1.64
CA GLU A 136 25.14 -8.18 2.56
C GLU A 136 24.12 -7.09 2.87
N VAL A 137 23.34 -7.28 3.92
CA VAL A 137 22.29 -6.34 4.32
C VAL A 137 22.42 -6.02 5.80
N ASP A 138 22.59 -4.74 6.09
CA ASP A 138 22.49 -4.18 7.44
C ASP A 138 21.08 -3.74 7.73
N VAL A 139 20.63 -3.90 8.97
CA VAL A 139 19.32 -3.47 9.43
C VAL A 139 19.47 -2.51 10.60
N SER A 140 18.60 -1.50 10.65
CA SER A 140 18.57 -0.56 11.78
C SER A 140 17.96 -1.21 13.03
N GLU A 141 18.13 -0.54 14.18
CA GLU A 141 17.23 -0.74 15.31
C GLU A 141 15.79 -0.53 14.88
N THR A 142 14.87 -1.20 15.56
CA THR A 142 13.43 -1.01 15.31
C THR A 142 12.94 0.26 15.99
N GLU A 143 12.07 0.99 15.30
CA GLU A 143 11.38 2.15 15.86
C GLU A 143 9.87 1.94 15.89
N MET A 144 9.21 2.49 16.89
CA MET A 144 7.76 2.52 16.98
C MET A 144 7.29 3.97 16.85
N PRO A 145 6.66 4.33 15.70
CA PRO A 145 6.14 5.68 15.52
C PRO A 145 5.07 5.99 16.56
N THR A 146 5.18 7.12 17.23
CA THR A 146 4.12 7.63 18.11
C THR A 146 3.15 8.45 17.26
N SER A 147 1.99 7.91 16.95
CA SER A 147 0.91 8.65 16.30
C SER A 147 -0.22 8.92 17.29
N TRP A 148 -0.80 10.11 17.19
CA TRP A 148 -1.95 10.52 18.02
C TRP A 148 -3.28 9.95 17.49
N GLU A 149 -3.30 9.41 16.28
CA GLU A 149 -4.48 8.85 15.61
C GLU A 149 -4.23 7.42 15.15
N ALA A 150 -5.26 6.60 15.17
CA ALA A 150 -5.21 5.18 14.79
C ALA A 150 -4.86 4.94 13.31
N PHE A 151 -4.87 5.98 12.48
CA PHE A 151 -4.51 5.94 11.06
C PHE A 151 -3.95 7.31 10.63
N LEU A 152 -2.70 7.32 10.16
CA LEU A 152 -2.09 8.51 9.58
C LEU A 152 -2.61 8.74 8.16
N SER A 153 -3.55 9.67 8.00
CA SER A 153 -4.02 10.12 6.69
C SER A 153 -2.94 10.92 5.96
N PHE A 154 -3.15 11.18 4.67
CA PHE A 154 -2.27 12.07 3.89
C PHE A 154 -2.14 13.46 4.55
N ASP A 155 -3.25 13.99 5.05
CA ASP A 155 -3.29 15.29 5.71
C ASP A 155 -2.46 15.30 6.99
N ASP A 156 -2.48 14.22 7.76
CA ASP A 156 -1.68 14.08 8.98
C ASP A 156 -0.18 14.00 8.66
N LYS A 157 0.16 13.29 7.58
CA LYS A 157 1.58 13.12 7.18
C LYS A 157 2.22 14.39 6.63
N TYR A 158 1.46 15.22 5.89
CA TYR A 158 2.04 16.28 5.07
C TYR A 158 1.48 17.69 5.33
N LEU A 159 0.28 17.82 5.85
CA LEU A 159 -0.37 19.14 6.02
C LEU A 159 -0.36 19.63 7.47
N ARG A 160 -0.55 18.77 8.46
CA ARG A 160 -0.58 19.16 9.89
C ARG A 160 0.80 19.54 10.47
N GLY A 161 1.89 19.06 9.87
CA GLY A 161 3.26 19.40 10.33
C GLY A 161 3.70 20.85 10.08
N LYS A 162 2.94 21.66 9.38
CA LYS A 162 3.24 23.07 9.09
C LYS A 162 2.66 24.06 10.11
N GLY A 163 1.85 23.60 11.06
CA GLY A 163 1.17 24.48 12.04
C GLY A 163 1.81 24.56 13.44
N ALA A 164 2.83 23.77 13.74
CA ALA A 164 3.43 23.72 15.09
C ALA A 164 4.79 24.44 15.18
N LYS A 165 4.92 25.61 14.55
CA LYS A 165 5.99 26.58 14.85
C LYS A 165 5.36 27.93 15.16
N GLY A 166 5.02 28.09 16.45
CA GLY A 166 4.56 29.38 16.94
C GLY A 166 3.90 29.23 18.31
N MET A 167 4.70 28.98 19.31
CA MET A 167 4.68 29.61 20.66
C MET A 167 5.81 29.06 21.48
#